data_1ad59f2625889ad7f141222b7091273f
#
_entry.id   1ad59f2625889ad7f141222b7091273f
#
_cell.length_a   1.000
_cell.length_b   1.000
_cell.length_c   1.000
_cell.angle_alpha   90.00
_cell.angle_beta   90.00
_cell.angle_gamma   90.00
#
_symmetry.space_group_name_H-M   'P 1'
#
loop_
_entity.id
_entity.type
_entity.pdbx_description
1 polymer ?
#
loop_
_entity_poly.entity_id
_entity_poly.type
_entity_poly.pdbx_seq_one_letter_code
_entity_poly.pdbx_strand_id
1 'polypeptide(L)'
;TLDRSSAASDVYKRQWQADAIIGRFDNDDNVELFRKNGIIAIAQDYKSRFSNIPNITGDYHKTGRMAAEFFLSKGFRNFAFYGYRDTVWSQERCEGFYECIAEHGFGNNFYSYQEQSLDDLWFYEAPPLLTWLKSLPQPTALMACDDNQGNRITEICKVNNIRVPDKIAILGVDNDEIICNLSDPPLSSISQNIVRGGFEAAELIEHLLNDEECSYQDVVLQPVNIVNRLSTDFYSTTNTHIHTALKYIHRNLANDITVSDIVKQVPLSRRLLEIRFKEVTKQSIHKYILNLRIERFAQLLLASDAPI
;
A
#
# COMPACT_ATOMS: atom_id res chain seq x y z
N THR A 1 14.32 -21.94 -27.17
CA THR A 1 14.64 -20.51 -27.13
C THR A 1 15.61 -20.29 -26.01
N LEU A 2 16.91 -20.22 -26.33
CA LEU A 2 17.96 -19.90 -25.38
C LEU A 2 17.68 -18.52 -24.79
N ASP A 3 17.64 -18.48 -23.48
CA ASP A 3 17.48 -17.28 -22.68
C ASP A 3 18.64 -16.29 -22.94
N ARG A 4 18.43 -15.41 -23.93
CA ARG A 4 19.37 -14.34 -24.26
C ARG A 4 19.48 -13.28 -23.15
N SER A 5 18.55 -13.28 -22.19
CA SER A 5 18.56 -12.37 -21.05
C SER A 5 19.63 -12.77 -20.03
N SER A 6 19.83 -14.07 -19.78
CA SER A 6 20.84 -14.55 -18.81
C SER A 6 22.27 -14.30 -19.30
N ALA A 7 22.57 -14.56 -20.57
CA ALA A 7 23.91 -14.36 -21.13
C ALA A 7 24.32 -12.88 -21.19
N ALA A 8 23.39 -11.98 -21.54
CA ALA A 8 23.64 -10.54 -21.50
C ALA A 8 23.83 -10.04 -20.07
N SER A 9 23.00 -10.53 -19.14
CA SER A 9 23.12 -10.25 -17.70
C SER A 9 24.49 -10.69 -17.14
N ASP A 10 25.00 -11.86 -17.52
CA ASP A 10 26.27 -12.39 -17.05
C ASP A 10 27.48 -11.58 -17.59
N VAL A 11 27.39 -11.08 -18.83
CA VAL A 11 28.43 -10.19 -19.39
C VAL A 11 28.45 -8.85 -18.65
N TYR A 12 27.30 -8.25 -18.38
CA TYR A 12 27.21 -7.01 -17.61
C TYR A 12 27.67 -7.19 -16.15
N LYS A 13 27.30 -8.29 -15.49
CA LYS A 13 27.71 -8.61 -14.11
C LYS A 13 29.24 -8.71 -13.97
N ARG A 14 29.95 -9.22 -14.98
CA ARG A 14 31.41 -9.31 -14.99
C ARG A 14 32.14 -7.97 -15.24
N GLN A 15 31.43 -6.99 -15.81
CA GLN A 15 31.97 -5.66 -16.09
C GLN A 15 31.81 -4.68 -14.94
N TRP A 16 30.91 -4.97 -13.99
CA TRP A 16 30.69 -4.14 -12.82
C TRP A 16 31.75 -4.44 -11.75
N GLN A 17 32.62 -3.47 -11.52
CA GLN A 17 33.54 -3.47 -10.37
C GLN A 17 32.76 -2.98 -9.15
N ALA A 18 31.70 -3.70 -8.76
CA ALA A 18 30.87 -3.38 -7.62
C ALA A 18 31.33 -4.20 -6.41
N ASP A 19 31.44 -3.57 -5.25
CA ASP A 19 31.77 -4.23 -3.98
C ASP A 19 30.53 -4.93 -3.38
N ALA A 20 29.33 -4.41 -3.63
CA ALA A 20 28.07 -4.96 -3.15
C ALA A 20 26.96 -4.80 -4.19
N ILE A 21 25.92 -5.64 -4.07
CA ILE A 21 24.69 -5.59 -4.87
C ILE A 21 23.46 -5.80 -3.99
N ILE A 22 22.46 -4.96 -4.19
CA ILE A 22 21.10 -5.15 -3.68
C ILE A 22 20.21 -5.51 -4.86
N GLY A 23 19.49 -6.62 -4.79
CA GLY A 23 18.66 -7.05 -5.91
C GLY A 23 17.65 -8.13 -5.58
N ARG A 24 16.79 -8.39 -6.56
CA ARG A 24 15.90 -9.55 -6.55
C ARG A 24 16.61 -10.70 -7.25
N PHE A 25 16.71 -11.81 -6.57
CA PHE A 25 17.35 -13.03 -7.09
C PHE A 25 16.28 -14.11 -7.23
N ASP A 26 16.34 -14.87 -8.34
CA ASP A 26 15.37 -15.93 -8.59
C ASP A 26 15.71 -17.22 -7.84
N ASN A 27 17.01 -17.45 -7.56
CA ASN A 27 17.52 -18.66 -6.91
C ASN A 27 18.91 -18.45 -6.31
N ASP A 28 19.37 -19.45 -5.55
CA ASP A 28 20.69 -19.46 -4.92
C ASP A 28 21.86 -19.43 -5.91
N ASP A 29 21.70 -19.96 -7.12
CA ASP A 29 22.78 -19.96 -8.12
C ASP A 29 23.16 -18.55 -8.55
N ASN A 30 22.19 -17.66 -8.65
CA ASN A 30 22.42 -16.25 -8.94
C ASN A 30 23.21 -15.54 -7.81
N VAL A 31 22.89 -15.86 -6.56
CA VAL A 31 23.58 -15.35 -5.37
C VAL A 31 25.03 -15.86 -5.32
N GLU A 32 25.21 -17.16 -5.55
CA GLU A 32 26.54 -17.81 -5.51
C GLU A 32 27.49 -17.25 -6.59
N LEU A 33 26.97 -16.80 -7.72
CA LEU A 33 27.75 -16.13 -8.75
C LEU A 33 28.40 -14.83 -8.23
N PHE A 34 27.67 -14.04 -7.45
CA PHE A 34 28.22 -12.81 -6.85
C PHE A 34 29.24 -13.14 -5.76
N ARG A 35 28.95 -14.09 -4.88
CA ARG A 35 29.87 -14.54 -3.82
C ARG A 35 31.21 -15.03 -4.37
N LYS A 36 31.21 -15.82 -5.45
CA LYS A 36 32.45 -16.30 -6.13
C LYS A 36 33.31 -15.18 -6.69
N ASN A 37 32.71 -14.03 -6.98
CA ASN A 37 33.42 -12.85 -7.46
C ASN A 37 33.76 -11.85 -6.33
N GLY A 38 33.57 -12.22 -5.06
CA GLY A 38 33.85 -11.35 -3.91
C GLY A 38 32.87 -10.20 -3.75
N ILE A 39 31.68 -10.27 -4.37
CA ILE A 39 30.66 -9.23 -4.32
C ILE A 39 29.65 -9.59 -3.22
N ILE A 40 29.42 -8.67 -2.28
CA ILE A 40 28.41 -8.80 -1.24
C ILE A 40 27.03 -8.72 -1.88
N ALA A 41 26.17 -9.73 -1.63
CA ALA A 41 24.78 -9.74 -2.12
C ALA A 41 23.81 -9.57 -0.97
N ILE A 42 22.87 -8.64 -1.12
CA ILE A 42 21.71 -8.47 -0.25
C ILE A 42 20.45 -8.67 -1.09
N ALA A 43 19.59 -9.60 -0.68
CA ALA A 43 18.37 -9.89 -1.40
C ALA A 43 17.25 -8.91 -1.01
N GLN A 44 16.49 -8.44 -2.00
CA GLN A 44 15.19 -7.83 -1.78
C GLN A 44 14.12 -8.91 -1.94
N ASP A 45 13.24 -9.07 -0.94
CA ASP A 45 12.16 -10.06 -0.96
C ASP A 45 11.33 -10.01 -2.25
N TYR A 46 11.09 -11.20 -2.80
CA TYR A 46 10.21 -11.37 -3.95
C TYR A 46 9.39 -12.67 -3.82
N LYS A 47 9.88 -13.76 -4.42
CA LYS A 47 9.21 -15.09 -4.36
C LYS A 47 9.60 -15.88 -3.13
N SER A 48 10.81 -15.62 -2.61
CA SER A 48 11.34 -16.28 -1.40
C SER A 48 12.31 -15.37 -0.66
N ARG A 49 12.59 -15.71 0.59
CA ARG A 49 13.72 -15.17 1.36
C ARG A 49 14.90 -16.11 1.25
N PHE A 50 16.10 -15.55 1.24
CA PHE A 50 17.34 -16.30 1.23
C PHE A 50 17.81 -16.56 2.67
N SER A 51 18.29 -17.77 2.93
CA SER A 51 18.82 -18.13 4.25
C SER A 51 20.34 -17.93 4.37
N ASN A 52 21.02 -17.71 3.25
CA ASN A 52 22.48 -17.67 3.13
C ASN A 52 23.05 -16.27 2.85
N ILE A 53 22.19 -15.27 2.69
CA ILE A 53 22.53 -13.85 2.56
C ILE A 53 21.49 -13.00 3.32
N PRO A 54 21.83 -11.75 3.70
CA PRO A 54 20.88 -10.82 4.26
C PRO A 54 19.74 -10.50 3.30
N ASN A 55 18.55 -10.27 3.86
CA ASN A 55 17.39 -9.82 3.09
C ASN A 55 17.00 -8.41 3.51
N ILE A 56 16.55 -7.60 2.56
CA ILE A 56 15.70 -6.43 2.83
C ILE A 56 14.28 -6.92 2.70
N THR A 57 13.60 -7.02 3.83
CA THR A 57 12.25 -7.57 3.97
C THR A 57 11.33 -6.58 4.65
N GLY A 58 10.04 -6.90 4.79
CA GLY A 58 9.09 -6.11 5.57
C GLY A 58 8.44 -6.95 6.66
N ASP A 59 7.95 -6.29 7.71
CA ASP A 59 6.99 -6.88 8.63
C ASP A 59 5.61 -6.91 7.97
N TYR A 60 5.48 -7.81 6.99
CA TYR A 60 4.30 -7.89 6.11
C TYR A 60 3.08 -8.39 6.86
N HIS A 61 3.29 -9.29 7.81
CA HIS A 61 2.22 -9.79 8.67
C HIS A 61 1.63 -8.64 9.52
N LYS A 62 2.48 -7.82 10.15
CA LYS A 62 2.06 -6.64 10.89
C LYS A 62 1.36 -5.60 9.98
N THR A 63 1.82 -5.47 8.73
CA THR A 63 1.17 -4.62 7.74
C THR A 63 -0.27 -5.07 7.47
N GLY A 64 -0.49 -6.38 7.31
CA GLY A 64 -1.81 -6.97 7.17
C GLY A 64 -2.70 -6.74 8.40
N ARG A 65 -2.16 -6.96 9.59
CA ARG A 65 -2.88 -6.69 10.85
C ARG A 65 -3.29 -5.23 10.98
N MET A 66 -2.39 -4.29 10.65
CA MET A 66 -2.70 -2.85 10.66
C MET A 66 -3.88 -2.50 9.73
N ALA A 67 -3.95 -3.10 8.55
CA ALA A 67 -5.07 -2.93 7.64
C ALA A 67 -6.39 -3.44 8.25
N ALA A 68 -6.35 -4.63 8.87
CA ALA A 68 -7.52 -5.23 9.52
C ALA A 68 -8.05 -4.36 10.66
N GLU A 69 -7.18 -3.94 11.59
CA GLU A 69 -7.52 -3.07 12.71
C GLU A 69 -8.13 -1.75 12.25
N PHE A 70 -7.56 -1.15 11.19
CA PHE A 70 -8.10 0.06 10.59
C PHE A 70 -9.53 -0.13 10.08
N PHE A 71 -9.79 -1.17 9.32
CA PHE A 71 -11.13 -1.42 8.79
C PHE A 71 -12.13 -1.85 9.87
N LEU A 72 -11.70 -2.63 10.86
CA LEU A 72 -12.51 -2.97 12.03
C LEU A 72 -12.91 -1.72 12.82
N SER A 73 -11.98 -0.78 13.03
CA SER A 73 -12.25 0.50 13.69
C SER A 73 -13.27 1.37 12.94
N LYS A 74 -13.36 1.23 11.62
CA LYS A 74 -14.37 1.87 10.76
C LYS A 74 -15.71 1.13 10.73
N GLY A 75 -15.82 -0.01 11.40
CA GLY A 75 -17.06 -0.78 11.56
C GLY A 75 -17.40 -1.71 10.38
N PHE A 76 -16.43 -1.99 9.51
CA PHE A 76 -16.63 -2.99 8.44
C PHE A 76 -16.84 -4.40 9.03
N ARG A 77 -17.58 -5.22 8.29
CA ARG A 77 -17.89 -6.61 8.65
C ARG A 77 -17.64 -7.62 7.53
N ASN A 78 -17.36 -7.14 6.33
CA ASN A 78 -16.95 -7.96 5.19
C ASN A 78 -15.60 -7.46 4.73
N PHE A 79 -14.68 -8.36 4.51
CA PHE A 79 -13.27 -8.08 4.25
C PHE A 79 -12.79 -8.83 3.04
N ALA A 80 -12.01 -8.19 2.20
CA ALA A 80 -11.46 -8.80 1.01
C ALA A 80 -9.97 -8.50 0.88
N PHE A 81 -9.25 -9.42 0.28
CA PHE A 81 -7.83 -9.26 -0.06
C PHE A 81 -7.61 -9.53 -1.54
N TYR A 82 -6.83 -8.67 -2.17
CA TYR A 82 -6.37 -8.84 -3.54
C TYR A 82 -4.85 -8.80 -3.62
N GLY A 83 -4.24 -9.83 -4.21
CA GLY A 83 -2.78 -9.94 -4.31
C GLY A 83 -2.29 -11.09 -5.17
N TYR A 84 -1.08 -11.58 -4.86
CA TYR A 84 -0.38 -12.63 -5.60
C TYR A 84 -0.08 -13.84 -4.72
N ARG A 85 -0.04 -15.04 -5.34
CA ARG A 85 0.25 -16.30 -4.65
C ARG A 85 1.74 -16.61 -4.59
N ASP A 86 2.52 -16.09 -5.51
CA ASP A 86 3.94 -16.42 -5.68
C ASP A 86 4.90 -15.38 -5.07
N THR A 87 4.38 -14.44 -4.27
CA THR A 87 5.20 -13.40 -3.64
C THR A 87 5.04 -13.44 -2.12
N VAL A 88 6.18 -13.49 -1.40
CA VAL A 88 6.22 -13.57 0.07
C VAL A 88 5.46 -12.42 0.72
N TRP A 89 5.74 -11.18 0.28
CA TRP A 89 5.14 -9.98 0.84
C TRP A 89 3.60 -9.91 0.67
N SER A 90 3.07 -10.46 -0.43
CA SER A 90 1.63 -10.53 -0.65
C SER A 90 0.97 -11.58 0.23
N GLN A 91 1.58 -12.76 0.35
CA GLN A 91 1.07 -13.85 1.17
C GLN A 91 1.03 -13.47 2.64
N GLU A 92 2.13 -12.99 3.20
CA GLU A 92 2.21 -12.62 4.61
C GLU A 92 1.30 -11.43 4.95
N ARG A 93 1.12 -10.46 4.04
CA ARG A 93 0.10 -9.40 4.20
C ARG A 93 -1.31 -9.98 4.27
N CYS A 94 -1.62 -10.95 3.39
CA CYS A 94 -2.90 -11.65 3.40
C CYS A 94 -3.14 -12.41 4.70
N GLU A 95 -2.14 -13.15 5.16
CA GLU A 95 -2.19 -13.93 6.41
C GLU A 95 -2.45 -13.03 7.62
N GLY A 96 -1.64 -11.99 7.82
CA GLY A 96 -1.82 -11.07 8.93
C GLY A 96 -3.16 -10.32 8.90
N PHE A 97 -3.66 -10.00 7.70
CA PHE A 97 -4.98 -9.40 7.52
C PHE A 97 -6.09 -10.37 7.92
N TYR A 98 -6.04 -11.62 7.42
CA TYR A 98 -7.01 -12.66 7.72
C TYR A 98 -7.02 -13.05 9.20
N GLU A 99 -5.87 -13.29 9.80
CA GLU A 99 -5.76 -13.69 11.20
C GLU A 99 -6.39 -12.66 12.14
N CYS A 100 -6.07 -11.38 11.96
CA CYS A 100 -6.66 -10.33 12.77
C CYS A 100 -8.19 -10.26 12.62
N ILE A 101 -8.71 -10.43 11.41
CA ILE A 101 -10.16 -10.46 11.14
C ILE A 101 -10.81 -11.68 11.78
N ALA A 102 -10.16 -12.85 11.72
CA ALA A 102 -10.65 -14.09 12.33
C ALA A 102 -10.66 -14.01 13.85
N GLU A 103 -9.63 -13.42 14.48
CA GLU A 103 -9.58 -13.16 15.92
C GLU A 103 -10.77 -12.31 16.41
N HIS A 104 -11.27 -11.41 15.55
CA HIS A 104 -12.44 -10.57 15.85
C HIS A 104 -13.79 -11.20 15.46
N GLY A 105 -13.78 -12.49 15.06
CA GLY A 105 -15.00 -13.26 14.77
C GLY A 105 -15.54 -13.09 13.34
N PHE A 106 -14.78 -12.49 12.42
CA PHE A 106 -15.20 -12.26 11.04
C PHE A 106 -14.52 -13.18 10.01
N GLY A 107 -13.87 -14.26 10.43
CA GLY A 107 -13.17 -15.18 9.51
C GLY A 107 -14.05 -15.73 8.38
N ASN A 108 -15.35 -15.95 8.61
CA ASN A 108 -16.29 -16.40 7.59
C ASN A 108 -16.71 -15.27 6.60
N ASN A 109 -16.33 -14.04 6.88
CA ASN A 109 -16.64 -12.86 6.06
C ASN A 109 -15.40 -12.35 5.32
N PHE A 110 -14.43 -13.24 5.11
CA PHE A 110 -13.20 -12.96 4.39
C PHE A 110 -13.22 -13.57 2.99
N TYR A 111 -12.86 -12.77 1.99
CA TYR A 111 -12.88 -13.11 0.57
C TYR A 111 -11.53 -12.78 -0.05
N SER A 112 -10.83 -13.72 -0.64
CA SER A 112 -9.55 -13.46 -1.29
C SER A 112 -9.59 -13.76 -2.78
N TYR A 113 -8.94 -12.90 -3.54
CA TYR A 113 -8.61 -13.15 -4.94
C TYR A 113 -7.11 -12.94 -5.12
N GLN A 114 -6.43 -13.99 -5.50
CA GLN A 114 -4.98 -13.97 -5.68
C GLN A 114 -4.63 -14.46 -7.08
N GLU A 115 -3.98 -13.59 -7.84
CA GLU A 115 -3.40 -13.93 -9.13
C GLU A 115 -2.29 -14.99 -8.95
N GLN A 116 -2.04 -15.80 -9.97
CA GLN A 116 -1.05 -16.86 -9.88
C GLN A 116 0.36 -16.29 -9.76
N SER A 117 0.69 -15.32 -10.61
CA SER A 117 2.02 -14.72 -10.67
C SER A 117 1.98 -13.24 -10.98
N LEU A 118 2.95 -12.52 -10.41
CA LEU A 118 3.25 -11.13 -10.77
C LEU A 118 3.79 -11.03 -12.20
N ASP A 119 4.46 -12.07 -12.68
CA ASP A 119 5.06 -12.11 -14.02
C ASP A 119 4.02 -12.22 -15.15
N ASP A 120 2.79 -12.70 -14.83
CA ASP A 120 1.69 -12.87 -15.77
C ASP A 120 0.90 -11.59 -16.08
N LEU A 121 1.32 -10.44 -15.55
CA LEU A 121 0.63 -9.15 -15.72
C LEU A 121 0.44 -8.70 -17.17
N TRP A 122 1.21 -9.26 -18.11
CA TRP A 122 1.10 -8.97 -19.55
C TRP A 122 -0.18 -9.53 -20.19
N PHE A 123 -0.80 -10.54 -19.56
CA PHE A 123 -2.00 -11.22 -20.05
C PHE A 123 -3.22 -10.95 -19.16
N TYR A 124 -3.38 -9.71 -18.78
CA TYR A 124 -4.44 -9.31 -17.87
C TYR A 124 -5.84 -9.56 -18.45
N GLU A 125 -6.58 -10.49 -17.83
CA GLU A 125 -8.00 -10.69 -18.05
C GLU A 125 -8.83 -9.95 -16.99
N ALA A 126 -9.36 -8.77 -17.33
CA ALA A 126 -10.25 -8.02 -16.47
C ALA A 126 -11.54 -8.76 -16.03
N PRO A 127 -12.15 -9.63 -16.88
CA PRO A 127 -13.43 -10.26 -16.57
C PRO A 127 -13.48 -11.09 -15.29
N PRO A 128 -12.52 -11.96 -14.94
CA PRO A 128 -12.58 -12.75 -13.70
C PRO A 128 -12.53 -11.88 -12.46
N LEU A 129 -11.64 -10.89 -12.40
CA LEU A 129 -11.51 -9.97 -11.29
C LEU A 129 -12.78 -9.12 -11.11
N LEU A 130 -13.35 -8.62 -12.20
CA LEU A 130 -14.61 -7.87 -12.16
C LEU A 130 -15.77 -8.73 -11.64
N THR A 131 -15.84 -9.99 -12.06
CA THR A 131 -16.87 -10.93 -11.60
C THR A 131 -16.74 -11.14 -10.09
N TRP A 132 -15.52 -11.32 -9.61
CA TRP A 132 -15.26 -11.45 -8.17
C TRP A 132 -15.63 -10.16 -7.41
N LEU A 133 -15.22 -8.98 -7.87
CA LEU A 133 -15.58 -7.71 -7.22
C LEU A 133 -17.11 -7.50 -7.13
N LYS A 134 -17.84 -7.91 -8.16
CA LYS A 134 -19.32 -7.84 -8.16
C LYS A 134 -19.99 -8.85 -7.22
N SER A 135 -19.32 -9.96 -6.92
CA SER A 135 -19.84 -11.00 -6.00
C SER A 135 -19.64 -10.66 -4.52
N LEU A 136 -18.79 -9.67 -4.20
CA LEU A 136 -18.52 -9.30 -2.82
C LEU A 136 -19.77 -8.71 -2.14
N PRO A 137 -20.06 -9.10 -0.88
CA PRO A 137 -21.11 -8.46 -0.10
C PRO A 137 -20.78 -6.97 0.12
N GLN A 138 -21.80 -6.14 0.30
CA GLN A 138 -21.59 -4.69 0.41
C GLN A 138 -22.12 -4.15 1.73
N PRO A 139 -21.41 -3.24 2.41
CA PRO A 139 -20.07 -2.74 2.06
C PRO A 139 -18.96 -3.76 2.38
N THR A 140 -17.90 -3.78 1.57
CA THR A 140 -16.68 -4.58 1.80
C THR A 140 -15.47 -3.68 1.96
N ALA A 141 -14.60 -4.01 2.91
CA ALA A 141 -13.27 -3.43 3.07
C ALA A 141 -12.25 -4.29 2.33
N LEU A 142 -11.57 -3.74 1.33
CA LEU A 142 -10.61 -4.46 0.51
C LEU A 142 -9.20 -3.93 0.73
N MET A 143 -8.30 -4.83 1.16
CA MET A 143 -6.88 -4.59 1.17
C MET A 143 -6.28 -5.09 -0.14
N ALA A 144 -5.62 -4.21 -0.90
CA ALA A 144 -4.76 -4.59 -2.01
C ALA A 144 -3.34 -4.83 -1.50
N CYS A 145 -2.62 -5.77 -2.09
CA CYS A 145 -1.29 -6.13 -1.64
C CYS A 145 -0.26 -4.99 -1.80
N ASP A 146 -0.47 -4.08 -2.76
CA ASP A 146 0.30 -2.86 -2.99
C ASP A 146 -0.56 -1.75 -3.62
N ASP A 147 0.02 -0.56 -3.81
CA ASP A 147 -0.69 0.59 -4.38
C ASP A 147 -1.01 0.43 -5.87
N ASN A 148 -0.18 -0.27 -6.65
CA ASN A 148 -0.46 -0.55 -8.06
C ASN A 148 -1.74 -1.38 -8.17
N GLN A 149 -1.87 -2.41 -7.34
CA GLN A 149 -3.06 -3.26 -7.31
C GLN A 149 -4.27 -2.52 -6.73
N GLY A 150 -4.06 -1.66 -5.76
CA GLY A 150 -5.10 -0.77 -5.23
C GLY A 150 -5.65 0.15 -6.31
N ASN A 151 -4.78 0.80 -7.08
CA ASN A 151 -5.16 1.65 -8.21
C ASN A 151 -5.89 0.85 -9.30
N ARG A 152 -5.38 -0.33 -9.66
CA ARG A 152 -6.01 -1.22 -10.64
C ARG A 152 -7.45 -1.56 -10.27
N ILE A 153 -7.71 -1.93 -9.01
CA ILE A 153 -9.07 -2.21 -8.54
C ILE A 153 -9.92 -0.94 -8.58
N THR A 154 -9.36 0.19 -8.19
CA THR A 154 -10.08 1.48 -8.21
C THR A 154 -10.54 1.82 -9.62
N GLU A 155 -9.68 1.67 -10.64
CA GLU A 155 -10.03 1.90 -12.05
C GLU A 155 -11.09 0.90 -12.55
N ILE A 156 -10.99 -0.38 -12.21
CA ILE A 156 -12.03 -1.37 -12.56
C ILE A 156 -13.38 -0.98 -11.93
N CYS A 157 -13.38 -0.58 -10.67
CA CYS A 157 -14.58 -0.13 -9.97
C CYS A 157 -15.19 1.08 -10.67
N LYS A 158 -14.37 2.07 -11.03
CA LYS A 158 -14.79 3.30 -11.71
C LYS A 158 -15.45 3.01 -13.06
N VAL A 159 -14.81 2.25 -13.93
CA VAL A 159 -15.33 1.88 -15.26
C VAL A 159 -16.64 1.10 -15.18
N ASN A 160 -16.82 0.31 -14.11
CA ASN A 160 -18.00 -0.54 -13.92
C ASN A 160 -19.04 0.03 -12.95
N ASN A 161 -18.94 1.32 -12.58
CA ASN A 161 -19.87 2.01 -11.68
C ASN A 161 -20.01 1.35 -10.29
N ILE A 162 -18.96 0.70 -9.81
CA ILE A 162 -18.85 0.23 -8.42
C ILE A 162 -18.33 1.40 -7.58
N ARG A 163 -19.15 1.89 -6.65
CA ARG A 163 -18.80 3.07 -5.86
C ARG A 163 -17.72 2.77 -4.82
N VAL A 164 -16.62 3.52 -4.88
CA VAL A 164 -15.56 3.54 -3.89
C VAL A 164 -15.66 4.86 -3.12
N PRO A 165 -15.72 4.85 -1.79
CA PRO A 165 -15.66 3.71 -0.86
C PRO A 165 -17.01 3.07 -0.50
N ASP A 166 -18.15 3.59 -0.98
CA ASP A 166 -19.48 3.24 -0.47
C ASP A 166 -19.81 1.73 -0.55
N LYS A 167 -19.39 1.08 -1.64
CA LYS A 167 -19.61 -0.35 -1.84
C LYS A 167 -18.36 -1.16 -1.51
N ILE A 168 -17.21 -0.69 -1.95
CA ILE A 168 -15.91 -1.29 -1.68
C ILE A 168 -14.97 -0.17 -1.24
N ALA A 169 -14.48 -0.21 -0.01
CA ALA A 169 -13.42 0.65 0.46
C ALA A 169 -12.07 -0.02 0.15
N ILE A 170 -11.11 0.70 -0.40
CA ILE A 170 -9.85 0.15 -0.92
C ILE A 170 -8.68 0.77 -0.18
N LEU A 171 -7.80 -0.08 0.37
CA LEU A 171 -6.56 0.29 1.04
C LEU A 171 -5.38 -0.37 0.32
N GLY A 172 -4.41 0.45 -0.11
CA GLY A 172 -3.15 0.00 -0.68
C GLY A 172 -2.04 -0.11 0.37
N VAL A 173 -0.84 -0.40 -0.09
CA VAL A 173 0.40 -0.44 0.72
C VAL A 173 1.52 0.17 -0.10
N ASP A 174 2.49 0.78 0.57
CA ASP A 174 3.74 1.44 0.17
C ASP A 174 3.64 2.96 0.16
N ASN A 175 2.45 3.52 0.04
CA ASN A 175 2.16 4.95 -0.03
C ASN A 175 2.94 5.68 -1.14
N ASP A 176 2.95 5.10 -2.34
CA ASP A 176 3.43 5.79 -3.54
C ASP A 176 2.53 7.00 -3.81
N GLU A 177 3.06 8.21 -3.58
CA GLU A 177 2.28 9.44 -3.70
C GLU A 177 1.75 9.67 -5.12
N ILE A 178 2.48 9.23 -6.15
CA ILE A 178 2.06 9.40 -7.54
C ILE A 178 0.86 8.50 -7.79
N ILE A 179 0.97 7.23 -7.50
CA ILE A 179 -0.10 6.24 -7.72
C ILE A 179 -1.32 6.59 -6.88
N CYS A 180 -1.13 6.85 -5.59
CA CYS A 180 -2.21 7.16 -4.67
C CYS A 180 -3.01 8.41 -5.05
N ASN A 181 -2.33 9.45 -5.57
CA ASN A 181 -2.98 10.70 -5.97
C ASN A 181 -3.59 10.65 -7.39
N LEU A 182 -3.08 9.80 -8.28
CA LEU A 182 -3.65 9.57 -9.61
C LEU A 182 -4.92 8.71 -9.55
N SER A 183 -5.04 7.85 -8.56
CA SER A 183 -6.25 7.02 -8.35
C SER A 183 -7.49 7.89 -8.18
N ASP A 184 -8.62 7.45 -8.73
CA ASP A 184 -9.92 8.15 -8.59
C ASP A 184 -11.02 7.20 -8.06
N PRO A 185 -11.38 7.32 -6.74
CA PRO A 185 -10.92 8.31 -5.77
C PRO A 185 -9.47 8.09 -5.32
N PRO A 186 -8.80 9.15 -4.77
CA PRO A 186 -7.45 9.03 -4.23
C PRO A 186 -7.31 7.89 -3.24
N LEU A 187 -6.25 7.07 -3.41
CA LEU A 187 -6.06 5.80 -2.71
C LEU A 187 -5.44 6.00 -1.33
N SER A 188 -6.11 5.52 -0.29
CA SER A 188 -5.54 5.36 1.05
C SER A 188 -4.52 4.24 1.03
N SER A 189 -3.42 4.40 1.75
CA SER A 189 -2.33 3.44 1.72
C SER A 189 -1.59 3.36 3.06
N ILE A 190 -1.00 2.20 3.35
CA ILE A 190 -0.11 1.98 4.48
C ILE A 190 1.29 2.44 4.10
N SER A 191 1.84 3.39 4.87
CA SER A 191 3.21 3.86 4.70
C SER A 191 4.19 2.95 5.44
N GLN A 192 5.39 2.77 4.89
CA GLN A 192 6.49 2.01 5.47
C GLN A 192 7.70 2.91 5.71
N ASN A 193 8.60 2.50 6.62
CA ASN A 193 9.82 3.25 6.94
C ASN A 193 10.96 3.01 5.91
N ILE A 194 10.66 3.19 4.62
CA ILE A 194 11.59 2.87 3.52
C ILE A 194 12.92 3.64 3.62
N VAL A 195 12.87 4.93 4.01
CA VAL A 195 14.07 5.77 4.14
C VAL A 195 15.01 5.17 5.20
N ARG A 196 14.48 4.82 6.37
CA ARG A 196 15.27 4.20 7.43
C ARG A 196 15.84 2.85 6.98
N GLY A 197 15.02 2.03 6.32
CA GLY A 197 15.49 0.75 5.78
C GLY A 197 16.62 0.90 4.77
N GLY A 198 16.61 1.98 3.96
CA GLY A 198 17.72 2.31 3.07
C GLY A 198 19.01 2.63 3.82
N PHE A 199 18.95 3.38 4.92
CA PHE A 199 20.10 3.64 5.78
C PHE A 199 20.61 2.36 6.45
N GLU A 200 19.74 1.55 7.04
CA GLU A 200 20.12 0.27 7.68
C GLU A 200 20.74 -0.71 6.67
N ALA A 201 20.26 -0.73 5.42
CA ALA A 201 20.90 -1.53 4.36
C ALA A 201 22.29 -1.02 3.99
N ALA A 202 22.50 0.29 3.96
CA ALA A 202 23.83 0.88 3.69
C ALA A 202 24.81 0.59 4.84
N GLU A 203 24.39 0.74 6.10
CA GLU A 203 25.19 0.36 7.27
C GLU A 203 25.57 -1.13 7.24
N LEU A 204 24.63 -2.00 6.90
CA LEU A 204 24.89 -3.43 6.78
C LEU A 204 25.95 -3.72 5.71
N ILE A 205 25.90 -3.04 4.55
CA ILE A 205 26.94 -3.18 3.51
C ILE A 205 28.31 -2.72 4.05
N GLU A 206 28.37 -1.58 4.73
CA GLU A 206 29.62 -1.06 5.29
C GLU A 206 30.24 -2.05 6.30
N HIS A 207 29.45 -2.61 7.21
CA HIS A 207 29.92 -3.64 8.14
C HIS A 207 30.42 -4.90 7.43
N LEU A 208 29.70 -5.37 6.41
CA LEU A 208 30.10 -6.55 5.64
C LEU A 208 31.37 -6.32 4.81
N LEU A 209 31.62 -5.10 4.32
CA LEU A 209 32.85 -4.74 3.59
C LEU A 209 34.07 -4.66 4.51
N ASN A 210 33.87 -4.32 5.79
CA ASN A 210 34.93 -4.21 6.78
C ASN A 210 35.25 -5.54 7.47
N ASP A 211 34.75 -6.68 7.00
CA ASP A 211 34.91 -8.01 7.62
C ASP A 211 34.58 -8.03 9.13
N GLU A 212 33.70 -7.13 9.57
CA GLU A 212 33.19 -7.19 10.94
C GLU A 212 32.36 -8.48 11.09
N GLU A 213 32.54 -9.19 12.20
CA GLU A 213 31.70 -10.36 12.55
C GLU A 213 30.26 -9.90 12.75
N CYS A 214 29.57 -9.61 11.66
CA CYS A 214 28.13 -9.39 11.63
C CYS A 214 27.43 -10.72 11.45
N SER A 215 26.62 -11.12 12.42
CA SER A 215 25.59 -12.10 12.15
C SER A 215 24.70 -11.52 11.04
N TYR A 216 24.52 -12.26 9.94
CA TYR A 216 23.63 -11.85 8.86
C TYR A 216 22.25 -11.50 9.44
N GLN A 217 21.98 -10.22 9.58
CA GLN A 217 20.69 -9.72 10.05
C GLN A 217 19.94 -9.15 8.87
N ASP A 218 18.68 -9.54 8.75
CA ASP A 218 17.79 -8.97 7.75
C ASP A 218 17.44 -7.52 8.13
N VAL A 219 17.34 -6.67 7.13
CA VAL A 219 16.79 -5.31 7.29
C VAL A 219 15.28 -5.40 7.17
N VAL A 220 14.57 -5.16 8.29
CA VAL A 220 13.12 -5.35 8.35
C VAL A 220 12.37 -4.02 8.34
N LEU A 221 11.76 -3.70 7.21
CA LEU A 221 10.90 -2.52 7.06
C LEU A 221 9.62 -2.65 7.91
N GLN A 222 9.32 -1.62 8.69
CA GLN A 222 8.12 -1.60 9.54
C GLN A 222 7.02 -0.76 8.91
N PRO A 223 5.74 -1.18 9.02
CA PRO A 223 4.63 -0.30 8.72
C PRO A 223 4.59 0.83 9.77
N VAL A 224 4.40 2.07 9.29
CA VAL A 224 4.44 3.28 10.15
C VAL A 224 3.03 3.76 10.48
N ASN A 225 2.24 4.04 9.46
CA ASN A 225 0.89 4.58 9.61
C ASN A 225 0.06 4.38 8.34
N ILE A 226 -1.23 4.69 8.44
CA ILE A 226 -2.14 4.70 7.29
C ILE A 226 -2.36 6.15 6.87
N VAL A 227 -2.00 6.43 5.61
CA VAL A 227 -2.32 7.70 4.96
C VAL A 227 -3.74 7.62 4.42
N ASN A 228 -4.68 8.18 5.19
CA ASN A 228 -6.10 8.11 4.87
C ASN A 228 -6.43 9.09 3.74
N ARG A 229 -7.07 8.59 2.67
CA ARG A 229 -7.57 9.35 1.52
C ARG A 229 -9.02 8.92 1.24
N LEU A 230 -9.57 9.33 0.08
CA LEU A 230 -10.99 9.12 -0.22
C LEU A 230 -11.39 7.64 -0.42
N SER A 231 -10.49 6.76 -0.82
CA SER A 231 -10.82 5.36 -1.11
C SER A 231 -11.25 4.54 0.10
N THR A 232 -10.94 5.01 1.32
CA THR A 232 -11.41 4.42 2.58
C THR A 232 -12.20 5.40 3.44
N ASP A 233 -12.46 6.59 2.93
CA ASP A 233 -13.25 7.60 3.63
C ASP A 233 -14.73 7.22 3.52
N PHE A 234 -15.07 6.16 4.24
CA PHE A 234 -16.41 5.61 4.28
C PHE A 234 -17.27 6.49 5.16
N TYR A 235 -17.91 7.42 4.52
CA TYR A 235 -19.13 8.01 5.05
C TYR A 235 -20.27 7.38 4.29
N SER A 236 -21.08 6.59 4.97
CA SER A 236 -22.31 5.99 4.45
C SER A 236 -23.29 7.09 4.02
N THR A 237 -22.89 7.86 3.01
CA THR A 237 -23.71 8.97 2.50
C THR A 237 -24.16 8.71 1.09
N THR A 238 -25.46 8.63 0.92
CA THR A 238 -26.12 8.73 -0.39
C THR A 238 -26.11 10.18 -0.91
N ASN A 239 -25.58 11.12 -0.14
CA ASN A 239 -25.60 12.55 -0.47
C ASN A 239 -24.39 12.92 -1.36
N THR A 240 -24.63 12.98 -2.66
CA THR A 240 -23.63 13.32 -3.68
C THR A 240 -22.95 14.68 -3.43
N HIS A 241 -23.65 15.64 -2.80
CA HIS A 241 -23.08 16.96 -2.50
C HIS A 241 -22.04 16.89 -1.38
N ILE A 242 -22.25 16.03 -0.36
CA ILE A 242 -21.24 15.83 0.69
C ILE A 242 -20.03 15.09 0.12
N HIS A 243 -20.25 14.10 -0.75
CA HIS A 243 -19.15 13.44 -1.45
C HIS A 243 -18.31 14.43 -2.27
N THR A 244 -18.95 15.34 -3.02
CA THR A 244 -18.25 16.40 -3.76
C THR A 244 -17.47 17.32 -2.83
N ALA A 245 -18.03 17.71 -1.69
CA ALA A 245 -17.36 18.55 -0.71
C ALA A 245 -16.12 17.85 -0.11
N LEU A 246 -16.24 16.59 0.27
CA LEU A 246 -15.12 15.76 0.77
C LEU A 246 -14.01 15.64 -0.27
N LYS A 247 -14.36 15.30 -1.51
CA LYS A 247 -13.41 15.20 -2.64
C LYS A 247 -12.65 16.53 -2.86
N TYR A 248 -13.34 17.67 -2.78
CA TYR A 248 -12.71 18.97 -2.89
C TYR A 248 -11.73 19.24 -1.74
N ILE A 249 -12.12 18.93 -0.49
CA ILE A 249 -11.26 19.11 0.68
C ILE A 249 -9.97 18.30 0.53
N HIS A 250 -10.06 17.01 0.22
CA HIS A 250 -8.87 16.14 0.10
C HIS A 250 -7.93 16.57 -1.03
N ARG A 251 -8.47 16.98 -2.19
CA ARG A 251 -7.64 17.45 -3.33
C ARG A 251 -6.92 18.75 -3.05
N ASN A 252 -7.45 19.58 -2.16
CA ASN A 252 -6.92 20.91 -1.88
C ASN A 252 -6.36 21.05 -0.45
N LEU A 253 -6.10 19.95 0.23
CA LEU A 253 -5.73 19.96 1.65
C LEU A 253 -4.45 20.77 1.93
N ALA A 254 -3.49 20.76 0.98
CA ALA A 254 -2.25 21.52 1.06
C ALA A 254 -2.45 23.05 0.82
N ASN A 255 -3.59 23.44 0.24
CA ASN A 255 -3.90 24.83 -0.05
C ASN A 255 -4.67 25.48 1.11
N ASP A 256 -4.71 26.80 1.13
CA ASP A 256 -5.53 27.53 2.10
C ASP A 256 -7.01 27.54 1.68
N ILE A 257 -7.72 26.44 1.99
CA ILE A 257 -9.13 26.27 1.66
C ILE A 257 -10.03 26.83 2.76
N THR A 258 -11.08 27.53 2.34
CA THR A 258 -12.13 28.05 3.21
C THR A 258 -13.44 27.30 3.03
N VAL A 259 -14.35 27.37 4.01
CA VAL A 259 -15.71 26.82 3.88
C VAL A 259 -16.44 27.45 2.68
N SER A 260 -16.16 28.71 2.35
CA SER A 260 -16.76 29.39 1.20
C SER A 260 -16.33 28.77 -0.12
N ASP A 261 -15.10 28.28 -0.23
CA ASP A 261 -14.62 27.61 -1.44
C ASP A 261 -15.30 26.24 -1.63
N ILE A 262 -15.54 25.54 -0.54
CA ILE A 262 -16.27 24.27 -0.56
C ILE A 262 -17.74 24.50 -0.96
N VAL A 263 -18.38 25.54 -0.43
CA VAL A 263 -19.77 25.90 -0.79
C VAL A 263 -19.90 26.15 -2.29
N LYS A 264 -18.91 26.77 -2.93
CA LYS A 264 -18.93 26.99 -4.40
C LYS A 264 -18.94 25.71 -5.23
N GLN A 265 -18.53 24.58 -4.65
CA GLN A 265 -18.47 23.29 -5.35
C GLN A 265 -19.80 22.54 -5.35
N VAL A 266 -20.77 22.95 -4.56
CA VAL A 266 -22.05 22.23 -4.37
C VAL A 266 -23.24 23.18 -4.47
N PRO A 267 -24.38 22.75 -5.02
CA PRO A 267 -25.58 23.56 -5.13
C PRO A 267 -26.38 23.59 -3.80
N LEU A 268 -25.69 23.89 -2.70
CA LEU A 268 -26.27 23.99 -1.37
C LEU A 268 -25.94 25.33 -0.72
N SER A 269 -26.86 25.84 0.09
CA SER A 269 -26.53 26.96 0.96
C SER A 269 -25.49 26.54 2.01
N ARG A 270 -24.66 27.48 2.46
CA ARG A 270 -23.64 27.22 3.49
C ARG A 270 -24.24 26.50 4.73
N ARG A 271 -25.35 26.99 5.24
CA ARG A 271 -26.02 26.40 6.40
C ARG A 271 -26.44 24.95 6.16
N LEU A 272 -27.01 24.66 5.00
CA LEU A 272 -27.45 23.30 4.66
C LEU A 272 -26.26 22.36 4.46
N LEU A 273 -25.17 22.83 3.83
CA LEU A 273 -23.93 22.07 3.70
C LEU A 273 -23.34 21.72 5.07
N GLU A 274 -23.21 22.72 5.97
CA GLU A 274 -22.63 22.50 7.31
C GLU A 274 -23.46 21.50 8.15
N ILE A 275 -24.80 21.57 8.08
CA ILE A 275 -25.69 20.64 8.78
C ILE A 275 -25.46 19.22 8.24
N ARG A 276 -25.61 19.02 6.92
CA ARG A 276 -25.48 17.69 6.30
C ARG A 276 -24.08 17.12 6.42
N PHE A 277 -23.07 17.97 6.32
CA PHE A 277 -21.67 17.55 6.52
C PHE A 277 -21.45 17.04 7.93
N LYS A 278 -21.96 17.74 8.94
CA LYS A 278 -21.89 17.31 10.35
C LYS A 278 -22.71 16.04 10.62
N GLU A 279 -23.86 15.88 9.99
CA GLU A 279 -24.65 14.64 10.09
C GLU A 279 -23.89 13.43 9.58
N VAL A 280 -23.16 13.57 8.48
CA VAL A 280 -22.39 12.52 7.83
C VAL A 280 -21.07 12.27 8.53
N THR A 281 -20.25 13.32 8.73
CA THR A 281 -18.88 13.17 9.24
C THR A 281 -18.78 13.22 10.76
N LYS A 282 -19.88 13.53 11.46
CA LYS A 282 -19.96 13.78 12.91
C LYS A 282 -19.07 14.96 13.37
N GLN A 283 -18.54 15.72 12.45
CA GLN A 283 -17.64 16.87 12.69
C GLN A 283 -18.07 18.09 11.87
N SER A 284 -17.67 19.29 12.34
CA SER A 284 -17.79 20.48 11.49
C SER A 284 -16.77 20.42 10.35
N ILE A 285 -17.06 21.11 9.24
CA ILE A 285 -16.14 21.19 8.09
C ILE A 285 -14.74 21.69 8.53
N HIS A 286 -14.70 22.73 9.36
CA HIS A 286 -13.44 23.27 9.87
C HIS A 286 -12.64 22.24 10.71
N LYS A 287 -13.31 21.54 11.63
CA LYS A 287 -12.66 20.52 12.45
C LYS A 287 -12.16 19.35 11.60
N TYR A 288 -12.91 18.95 10.59
CA TYR A 288 -12.54 17.91 9.67
C TYR A 288 -11.24 18.27 8.90
N ILE A 289 -11.18 19.48 8.30
CA ILE A 289 -9.99 19.98 7.63
C ILE A 289 -8.80 20.05 8.57
N LEU A 290 -9.01 20.56 9.79
CA LEU A 290 -7.95 20.67 10.79
C LEU A 290 -7.38 19.29 11.15
N ASN A 291 -8.22 18.31 11.39
CA ASN A 291 -7.78 16.94 11.70
C ASN A 291 -6.97 16.34 10.56
N LEU A 292 -7.43 16.46 9.32
CA LEU A 292 -6.67 16.00 8.15
C LEU A 292 -5.30 16.68 8.03
N ARG A 293 -5.22 18.00 8.30
CA ARG A 293 -3.94 18.74 8.29
C ARG A 293 -3.01 18.28 9.40
N ILE A 294 -3.53 18.02 10.61
CA ILE A 294 -2.74 17.50 11.73
C ILE A 294 -2.22 16.09 11.40
N GLU A 295 -3.05 15.22 10.84
CA GLU A 295 -2.63 13.90 10.38
C GLU A 295 -1.53 14.01 9.33
N ARG A 296 -1.70 14.87 8.32
CA ARG A 296 -0.68 15.12 7.29
C ARG A 296 0.60 15.70 7.85
N PHE A 297 0.50 16.64 8.80
CA PHE A 297 1.66 17.21 9.48
C PHE A 297 2.43 16.15 10.29
N ALA A 298 1.73 15.32 11.05
CA ALA A 298 2.35 14.22 11.79
C ALA A 298 3.07 13.24 10.85
N GLN A 299 2.48 12.93 9.69
CA GLN A 299 3.10 12.09 8.66
C GLN A 299 4.39 12.71 8.13
N LEU A 300 4.39 14.01 7.81
CA LEU A 300 5.56 14.72 7.32
C LEU A 300 6.68 14.76 8.37
N LEU A 301 6.35 14.92 9.64
CA LEU A 301 7.33 14.88 10.74
C LEU A 301 7.99 13.49 10.86
N LEU A 302 7.22 12.43 10.69
CA LEU A 302 7.75 11.06 10.75
C LEU A 302 8.57 10.67 9.51
N ALA A 303 8.32 11.32 8.39
CA ALA A 303 8.96 11.03 7.10
C ALA A 303 10.19 11.92 6.80
N SER A 304 10.46 12.97 7.58
CA SER A 304 11.57 13.89 7.32
C SER A 304 12.32 14.28 8.60
N ASP A 305 13.63 14.29 8.51
CA ASP A 305 14.53 14.89 9.53
C ASP A 305 14.65 16.43 9.36
N ALA A 306 13.76 17.05 8.59
CA ALA A 306 13.79 18.48 8.37
C ALA A 306 13.45 19.24 9.68
N PRO A 307 14.16 20.32 10.03
CA PRO A 307 13.82 21.13 11.17
C PRO A 307 12.42 21.74 10.99
N ILE A 308 11.67 21.78 12.09
CA ILE A 308 10.30 22.30 12.16
C ILE A 308 10.29 23.81 11.91
#